data_117ed5a53cbba629653f7547b5566a7e
#
_entry.id   117ed5a53cbba629653f7547b5566a7e
#
_cell.length_a   1.000
_cell.length_b   1.000
_cell.length_c   1.000
_cell.angle_alpha   90.00
_cell.angle_beta   90.00
_cell.angle_gamma   90.00
#
_symmetry.space_group_name_H-M   'P 1'
#
loop_
_entity.id
_entity.type
_entity.pdbx_description
1 polymer ?
#
loop_
_entity_poly.entity_id
_entity_poly.type
_entity_poly.pdbx_seq_one_letter_code
_entity_poly.pdbx_strand_id
1 'polypeptide(L)'
;MNIQSRTIPPDHDSPRHAVLRDVRRVNRLAQAHADRIARRHGMTMQQWELLRRLRCCSGPADQRELCCAFGVTPPTLTALIDSAEERGWIRRSPHPDDRRRRRIELTAAGADAIAALPHLSREVDEAMTDGFSERELDRLGALLRRAAENLREAAP
;
A
#
# COMPACT_ATOMS: atom_id res chain seq x y z
N MET A 1 -30.74 -31.97 6.90
CA MET A 1 -29.50 -31.47 7.49
C MET A 1 -29.65 -29.96 7.62
N ASN A 2 -29.93 -29.52 8.87
CA ASN A 2 -30.48 -28.20 9.17
C ASN A 2 -29.32 -27.16 9.20
N ILE A 3 -29.27 -26.29 8.22
CA ILE A 3 -28.34 -25.14 8.24
C ILE A 3 -28.93 -24.13 9.23
N GLN A 4 -28.47 -24.20 10.49
CA GLN A 4 -28.83 -23.23 11.49
C GLN A 4 -28.35 -21.85 10.99
N SER A 5 -29.31 -20.96 10.77
CA SER A 5 -29.09 -19.54 10.55
C SER A 5 -28.21 -19.02 11.68
N ARG A 6 -26.92 -18.80 11.44
CA ARG A 6 -26.04 -18.09 12.36
C ARG A 6 -26.57 -16.67 12.47
N THR A 7 -27.34 -16.42 13.51
CA THR A 7 -27.74 -15.06 13.91
C THR A 7 -26.46 -14.28 14.19
N ILE A 8 -26.12 -13.34 13.34
CA ILE A 8 -25.01 -12.42 13.56
C ILE A 8 -25.34 -11.60 14.81
N PRO A 9 -24.42 -11.51 15.79
CA PRO A 9 -24.71 -10.77 17.03
C PRO A 9 -25.09 -9.31 16.71
N PRO A 10 -25.97 -8.68 17.50
CA PRO A 10 -26.53 -7.33 17.23
C PRO A 10 -25.50 -6.19 17.19
N ASP A 11 -24.27 -6.44 17.54
CA ASP A 11 -23.18 -5.44 17.57
C ASP A 11 -22.59 -5.10 16.19
N HIS A 12 -22.94 -5.88 15.15
CA HIS A 12 -22.48 -5.62 13.77
C HIS A 12 -23.19 -4.45 13.07
N ASP A 13 -24.24 -3.90 13.64
CA ASP A 13 -25.05 -2.83 13.05
C ASP A 13 -24.78 -1.46 13.68
N SER A 14 -23.81 -1.38 14.59
CA SER A 14 -23.46 -0.09 15.20
C SER A 14 -22.80 0.84 14.17
N PRO A 15 -23.02 2.18 14.25
CA PRO A 15 -22.35 3.16 13.38
C PRO A 15 -20.83 3.03 13.37
N ARG A 16 -20.23 2.58 14.49
CA ARG A 16 -18.77 2.34 14.59
C ARG A 16 -18.31 1.18 13.71
N HIS A 17 -19.06 0.08 13.69
CA HIS A 17 -18.79 -1.07 12.80
C HIS A 17 -19.01 -0.72 11.33
N ALA A 18 -20.02 0.08 11.02
CA ALA A 18 -20.27 0.57 9.67
C ALA A 18 -19.06 1.35 9.13
N VAL A 19 -18.53 2.30 9.90
CA VAL A 19 -17.35 3.09 9.51
C VAL A 19 -16.15 2.20 9.20
N LEU A 20 -15.81 1.23 10.07
CA LEU A 20 -14.67 0.34 9.82
C LEU A 20 -14.88 -0.54 8.57
N ARG A 21 -16.11 -1.03 8.36
CA ARG A 21 -16.48 -1.79 7.16
C ARG A 21 -16.31 -0.95 5.89
N ASP A 22 -16.75 0.30 5.92
CA ASP A 22 -16.68 1.21 4.78
C ASP A 22 -15.24 1.64 4.48
N VAL A 23 -14.42 1.93 5.49
CA VAL A 23 -12.98 2.18 5.33
C VAL A 23 -12.30 0.98 4.65
N ARG A 24 -12.58 -0.25 5.12
CA ARG A 24 -12.04 -1.47 4.50
C ARG A 24 -12.52 -1.66 3.06
N ARG A 25 -13.78 -1.34 2.78
CA ARG A 25 -14.36 -1.41 1.43
C ARG A 25 -13.68 -0.42 0.49
N VAL A 26 -13.58 0.85 0.90
CA VAL A 26 -12.92 1.90 0.12
C VAL A 26 -11.48 1.53 -0.16
N ASN A 27 -10.71 1.11 0.86
CA ASN A 27 -9.32 0.69 0.67
C ASN A 27 -9.20 -0.45 -0.35
N ARG A 28 -10.04 -1.48 -0.26
CA ARG A 28 -10.03 -2.61 -1.21
C ARG A 28 -10.36 -2.17 -2.63
N LEU A 29 -11.33 -1.26 -2.81
CA LEU A 29 -11.72 -0.76 -4.13
C LEU A 29 -10.63 0.14 -4.73
N ALA A 30 -10.01 1.00 -3.94
CA ALA A 30 -8.88 1.84 -4.36
C ALA A 30 -7.69 0.99 -4.80
N GLN A 31 -7.33 -0.04 -4.02
CA GLN A 31 -6.27 -0.99 -4.37
C GLN A 31 -6.58 -1.73 -5.69
N ALA A 32 -7.81 -2.22 -5.86
CA ALA A 32 -8.21 -2.91 -7.08
C ALA A 32 -8.21 -1.98 -8.31
N HIS A 33 -8.56 -0.71 -8.12
CA HIS A 33 -8.50 0.30 -9.18
C HIS A 33 -7.04 0.61 -9.56
N ALA A 34 -6.18 0.84 -8.58
CA ALA A 34 -4.74 1.06 -8.77
C ALA A 34 -4.06 -0.13 -9.47
N ASP A 35 -4.36 -1.36 -9.04
CA ASP A 35 -3.85 -2.57 -9.69
C ASP A 35 -4.26 -2.67 -11.17
N ARG A 36 -5.49 -2.28 -11.50
CA ARG A 36 -5.97 -2.28 -12.88
C ARG A 36 -5.19 -1.31 -13.76
N ILE A 37 -4.87 -0.13 -13.25
CA ILE A 37 -4.04 0.86 -13.95
C ILE A 37 -2.61 0.32 -14.09
N ALA A 38 -2.00 -0.13 -13.00
CA ALA A 38 -0.63 -0.63 -12.99
C ALA A 38 -0.42 -1.81 -13.95
N ARG A 39 -1.38 -2.75 -14.02
CA ARG A 39 -1.33 -3.91 -14.93
C ARG A 39 -1.32 -3.54 -16.41
N ARG A 40 -1.93 -2.43 -16.81
CA ARG A 40 -1.83 -1.92 -18.20
C ARG A 40 -0.40 -1.56 -18.57
N HIS A 41 0.45 -1.28 -17.58
CA HIS A 41 1.88 -1.00 -17.73
C HIS A 41 2.77 -2.17 -17.29
N GLY A 42 2.20 -3.36 -17.20
CA GLY A 42 2.95 -4.59 -16.94
C GLY A 42 3.43 -4.76 -15.49
N MET A 43 2.90 -4.01 -14.51
CA MET A 43 3.28 -4.16 -13.10
C MET A 43 2.07 -4.29 -12.17
N THR A 44 2.30 -4.70 -10.93
CA THR A 44 1.30 -4.67 -9.87
C THR A 44 1.39 -3.36 -9.09
N MET A 45 0.32 -3.00 -8.37
CA MET A 45 0.35 -1.84 -7.48
C MET A 45 1.44 -1.97 -6.41
N GLN A 46 1.66 -3.16 -5.87
CA GLN A 46 2.71 -3.41 -4.87
C GLN A 46 4.11 -3.20 -5.45
N GLN A 47 4.37 -3.64 -6.70
CA GLN A 47 5.64 -3.38 -7.38
C GLN A 47 5.84 -1.88 -7.62
N TRP A 48 4.81 -1.18 -8.09
CA TRP A 48 4.88 0.28 -8.28
C TRP A 48 5.18 1.00 -6.96
N GLU A 49 4.51 0.65 -5.87
CA GLU A 49 4.75 1.26 -4.56
C GLU A 49 6.16 0.99 -4.04
N LEU A 50 6.68 -0.23 -4.22
CA LEU A 50 8.08 -0.57 -3.89
C LEU A 50 9.05 0.35 -4.63
N LEU A 51 8.92 0.43 -5.95
CA LEU A 51 9.81 1.22 -6.79
C LEU A 51 9.69 2.71 -6.45
N ARG A 52 8.46 3.23 -6.27
CA ARG A 52 8.21 4.62 -5.87
C ARG A 52 8.88 4.95 -4.54
N ARG A 53 8.80 4.05 -3.57
CA ARG A 53 9.44 4.24 -2.28
C ARG A 53 10.95 4.24 -2.40
N LEU A 54 11.53 3.32 -3.14
CA LEU A 54 12.97 3.29 -3.41
C LEU A 54 13.46 4.57 -4.10
N ARG A 55 12.65 5.14 -5.00
CA ARG A 55 12.97 6.42 -5.65
C ARG A 55 13.03 7.59 -4.66
N CYS A 56 12.24 7.55 -3.60
CA CYS A 56 12.23 8.59 -2.57
C CYS A 56 13.34 8.43 -1.52
N CYS A 57 14.05 7.29 -1.51
CA CYS A 57 15.17 7.09 -0.60
C CYS A 57 16.42 7.83 -1.11
N SER A 58 17.19 8.42 -0.20
CA SER A 58 18.47 9.09 -0.52
C SER A 58 19.60 8.10 -0.85
N GLY A 59 19.32 6.81 -0.93
CA GLY A 59 20.29 5.74 -1.19
C GLY A 59 19.66 4.35 -1.06
N PRO A 60 20.48 3.30 -1.01
CA PRO A 60 20.00 1.93 -0.87
C PRO A 60 19.16 1.75 0.40
N ALA A 61 17.98 1.15 0.27
CA ALA A 61 17.09 0.88 1.38
C ALA A 61 17.40 -0.46 2.04
N ASP A 62 17.30 -0.52 3.37
CA ASP A 62 17.39 -1.79 4.09
C ASP A 62 16.09 -2.61 3.95
N GLN A 63 16.21 -3.92 3.72
CA GLN A 63 15.05 -4.78 3.53
C GLN A 63 14.14 -4.83 4.78
N ARG A 64 14.69 -4.72 5.99
CA ARG A 64 13.90 -4.69 7.23
C ARG A 64 13.10 -3.39 7.35
N GLU A 65 13.71 -2.27 7.00
CA GLU A 65 13.03 -0.97 6.98
C GLU A 65 11.87 -0.96 5.99
N LEU A 66 12.08 -1.55 4.81
CA LEU A 66 11.01 -1.73 3.83
C LEU A 66 9.87 -2.61 4.38
N CYS A 67 10.19 -3.71 5.08
CA CYS A 67 9.19 -4.59 5.69
C CYS A 67 8.29 -3.84 6.67
N CYS A 68 8.88 -3.06 7.58
CA CYS A 68 8.14 -2.22 8.52
C CYS A 68 7.29 -1.17 7.80
N ALA A 69 7.86 -0.55 6.79
CA ALA A 69 7.19 0.53 6.05
C ALA A 69 6.00 0.07 5.20
N PHE A 70 6.05 -1.16 4.69
CA PHE A 70 4.95 -1.78 3.93
C PHE A 70 3.91 -2.46 4.81
N GLY A 71 4.21 -2.71 6.10
CA GLY A 71 3.33 -3.45 7.00
C GLY A 71 3.04 -4.88 6.52
N VAL A 72 3.98 -5.48 5.79
CA VAL A 72 3.86 -6.84 5.26
C VAL A 72 4.80 -7.80 5.98
N THR A 73 4.53 -9.09 5.86
CA THR A 73 5.43 -10.11 6.42
C THR A 73 6.74 -10.20 5.63
N PRO A 74 7.87 -10.59 6.26
CA PRO A 74 9.13 -10.76 5.56
C PRO A 74 9.06 -11.66 4.32
N PRO A 75 8.37 -12.81 4.31
CA PRO A 75 8.19 -13.62 3.11
C PRO A 75 7.48 -12.90 1.98
N THR A 76 6.44 -12.13 2.29
CA THR A 76 5.68 -11.34 1.29
C THR A 76 6.57 -10.27 0.64
N LEU A 77 7.35 -9.55 1.45
CA LEU A 77 8.29 -8.56 0.91
C LEU A 77 9.38 -9.23 0.07
N THR A 78 9.90 -10.38 0.50
CA THR A 78 10.93 -11.12 -0.25
C THR A 78 10.42 -11.51 -1.63
N ALA A 79 9.22 -12.07 -1.74
CA ALA A 79 8.61 -12.42 -3.02
C ALA A 79 8.40 -11.18 -3.94
N LEU A 80 8.03 -10.05 -3.35
CA LEU A 80 7.87 -8.78 -4.09
C LEU A 80 9.21 -8.27 -4.64
N ILE A 81 10.26 -8.33 -3.81
CA ILE A 81 11.62 -7.94 -4.19
C ILE A 81 12.17 -8.90 -5.26
N ASP A 82 11.99 -10.22 -5.11
CA ASP A 82 12.42 -11.22 -6.09
C ASP A 82 11.80 -10.92 -7.47
N SER A 83 10.49 -10.71 -7.49
CA SER A 83 9.78 -10.39 -8.73
C SER A 83 10.23 -9.07 -9.38
N ALA A 84 10.59 -8.07 -8.60
CA ALA A 84 11.10 -6.80 -9.12
C ALA A 84 12.57 -6.92 -9.61
N GLU A 85 13.37 -7.77 -8.96
CA GLU A 85 14.76 -8.04 -9.36
C GLU A 85 14.82 -8.87 -10.65
N GLU A 86 13.98 -9.90 -10.80
CA GLU A 86 13.83 -10.68 -12.04
C GLU A 86 13.51 -9.80 -13.26
N ARG A 87 12.78 -8.69 -13.04
CA ARG A 87 12.48 -7.71 -14.08
C ARG A 87 13.60 -6.68 -14.30
N GLY A 88 14.66 -6.75 -13.52
CA GLY A 88 15.77 -5.81 -13.58
C GLY A 88 15.44 -4.41 -13.05
N TRP A 89 14.34 -4.23 -12.34
CA TRP A 89 13.90 -2.93 -11.81
C TRP A 89 14.62 -2.52 -10.53
N ILE A 90 15.12 -3.49 -9.80
CA ILE A 90 15.92 -3.32 -8.60
C ILE A 90 17.14 -4.23 -8.63
N ARG A 91 18.08 -3.97 -7.75
CA ARG A 91 19.20 -4.88 -7.45
C ARG A 91 19.39 -5.01 -5.95
N ARG A 92 19.85 -6.17 -5.53
CA ARG A 92 20.30 -6.42 -4.16
C ARG A 92 21.80 -6.27 -4.06
N SER A 93 22.27 -5.64 -2.97
CA SER A 93 23.68 -5.61 -2.58
C SER A 93 23.85 -6.00 -1.12
N PRO A 94 25.01 -6.53 -0.71
CA PRO A 94 25.31 -6.76 0.69
C PRO A 94 25.31 -5.45 1.47
N HIS A 95 24.82 -5.48 2.73
CA HIS A 95 24.96 -4.32 3.61
C HIS A 95 26.44 -4.20 4.02
N PRO A 96 27.03 -2.99 4.04
CA PRO A 96 28.47 -2.82 4.33
C PRO A 96 28.85 -3.31 5.72
N ASP A 97 27.98 -3.10 6.71
CA ASP A 97 28.27 -3.41 8.11
C ASP A 97 27.72 -4.76 8.59
N ASP A 98 26.87 -5.44 7.80
CA ASP A 98 26.27 -6.73 8.17
C ASP A 98 25.97 -7.57 6.92
N ARG A 99 26.76 -8.60 6.69
CA ARG A 99 26.62 -9.52 5.55
C ARG A 99 25.30 -10.31 5.54
N ARG A 100 24.58 -10.37 6.67
CA ARG A 100 23.26 -11.01 6.78
C ARG A 100 22.13 -10.10 6.29
N ARG A 101 22.39 -8.79 6.18
CA ARG A 101 21.44 -7.80 5.69
C ARG A 101 21.64 -7.58 4.19
N ARG A 102 20.55 -7.20 3.53
CA ARG A 102 20.55 -6.84 2.11
C ARG A 102 20.06 -5.41 1.95
N ARG A 103 20.74 -4.70 1.09
CA ARG A 103 20.33 -3.39 0.58
C ARG A 103 19.64 -3.55 -0.75
N ILE A 104 18.60 -2.79 -0.97
CA ILE A 104 17.78 -2.78 -2.18
C ILE A 104 17.95 -1.42 -2.83
N GLU A 105 18.29 -1.43 -4.11
CA GLU A 105 18.51 -0.23 -4.89
C GLU A 105 17.63 -0.24 -6.15
N LEU A 106 17.08 0.93 -6.49
CA LEU A 106 16.40 1.13 -7.76
C LEU A 106 17.41 1.19 -8.90
N THR A 107 17.14 0.47 -9.99
CA THR A 107 17.93 0.57 -11.22
C THR A 107 17.40 1.68 -12.14
N ALA A 108 18.13 2.00 -13.22
CA ALA A 108 17.64 2.90 -14.26
C ALA A 108 16.34 2.36 -14.90
N ALA A 109 16.28 1.05 -15.21
CA ALA A 109 15.07 0.42 -15.73
C ALA A 109 13.88 0.50 -14.76
N GLY A 110 14.12 0.40 -13.44
CA GLY A 110 13.09 0.62 -12.44
C GLY A 110 12.60 2.07 -12.37
N ALA A 111 13.51 3.02 -12.51
CA ALA A 111 13.16 4.44 -12.59
C ALA A 111 12.31 4.76 -13.82
N ASP A 112 12.66 4.19 -14.98
CA ASP A 112 11.90 4.33 -16.23
C ASP A 112 10.50 3.69 -16.10
N ALA A 113 10.42 2.52 -15.47
CA ALA A 113 9.14 1.84 -15.22
C ALA A 113 8.19 2.68 -14.35
N ILE A 114 8.70 3.39 -13.34
CA ILE A 114 7.89 4.32 -12.54
C ILE A 114 7.49 5.55 -13.38
N ALA A 115 8.43 6.07 -14.19
CA ALA A 115 8.19 7.26 -15.00
C ALA A 115 7.07 7.04 -16.04
N ALA A 116 6.79 5.79 -16.42
CA ALA A 116 5.66 5.42 -17.27
C ALA A 116 4.29 5.58 -16.57
N LEU A 117 4.27 5.72 -15.23
CA LEU A 117 3.06 5.83 -14.41
C LEU A 117 3.07 7.09 -13.50
N PRO A 118 3.33 8.29 -14.05
CA PRO A 118 3.54 9.48 -13.22
C PRO A 118 2.27 9.92 -12.49
N HIS A 119 1.12 9.48 -12.96
CA HIS A 119 -0.20 9.93 -12.50
C HIS A 119 -1.03 8.85 -11.80
N LEU A 120 -0.47 7.65 -11.56
CA LEU A 120 -1.22 6.53 -10.98
C LEU A 120 -1.95 6.94 -9.68
N SER A 121 -1.23 7.57 -8.74
CA SER A 121 -1.86 8.02 -7.49
C SER A 121 -2.97 9.04 -7.77
N ARG A 122 -2.73 9.99 -8.66
CA ARG A 122 -3.71 11.03 -8.99
C ARG A 122 -4.97 10.44 -9.62
N GLU A 123 -4.85 9.49 -10.54
CA GLU A 123 -6.02 8.84 -11.15
C GLU A 123 -6.88 8.11 -10.12
N VAL A 124 -6.24 7.47 -9.11
CA VAL A 124 -6.96 6.82 -8.01
C VAL A 124 -7.61 7.84 -7.10
N ASP A 125 -6.90 8.93 -6.76
CA ASP A 125 -7.40 10.00 -5.91
C ASP A 125 -8.62 10.68 -6.57
N GLU A 126 -8.52 11.05 -7.84
CA GLU A 126 -9.61 11.63 -8.62
C GLU A 126 -10.83 10.70 -8.68
N ALA A 127 -10.63 9.40 -8.98
CA ALA A 127 -11.72 8.44 -9.04
C ALA A 127 -12.38 8.19 -7.68
N MET A 128 -11.62 8.28 -6.58
CA MET A 128 -12.15 8.11 -5.22
C MET A 128 -12.93 9.31 -4.74
N THR A 129 -12.57 10.50 -5.20
CA THR A 129 -13.09 11.78 -4.68
C THR A 129 -13.98 12.52 -5.66
N ASP A 130 -14.32 11.89 -6.78
CA ASP A 130 -15.21 12.45 -7.78
C ASP A 130 -16.56 12.90 -7.16
N GLY A 131 -16.96 14.13 -7.45
CA GLY A 131 -18.17 14.73 -6.89
C GLY A 131 -18.06 15.29 -5.46
N PHE A 132 -16.88 15.18 -4.81
CA PHE A 132 -16.68 15.78 -3.48
C PHE A 132 -16.28 17.24 -3.59
N SER A 133 -16.90 18.10 -2.75
CA SER A 133 -16.42 19.45 -2.54
C SER A 133 -15.15 19.48 -1.70
N GLU A 134 -14.34 20.54 -1.82
CA GLU A 134 -13.13 20.75 -1.00
C GLU A 134 -13.41 20.63 0.51
N ARG A 135 -14.55 21.16 0.96
CA ARG A 135 -14.97 21.10 2.37
C ARG A 135 -15.24 19.67 2.84
N GLU A 136 -15.80 18.82 1.97
CA GLU A 136 -16.02 17.41 2.28
C GLU A 136 -14.71 16.65 2.31
N LEU A 137 -13.78 16.94 1.39
CA LEU A 137 -12.44 16.36 1.39
C LEU A 137 -11.68 16.71 2.66
N ASP A 138 -11.67 17.97 3.07
CA ASP A 138 -11.03 18.43 4.30
C ASP A 138 -11.61 17.74 5.53
N ARG A 139 -12.94 17.64 5.60
CA ARG A 139 -13.63 16.98 6.72
C ARG A 139 -13.32 15.48 6.77
N LEU A 140 -13.38 14.80 5.64
CA LEU A 140 -13.04 13.38 5.54
C LEU A 140 -11.59 13.14 5.96
N GLY A 141 -10.65 13.94 5.44
CA GLY A 141 -9.25 13.85 5.80
C GLY A 141 -8.99 14.06 7.29
N ALA A 142 -9.65 15.06 7.91
CA ALA A 142 -9.54 15.30 9.35
C ALA A 142 -10.06 14.14 10.19
N LEU A 143 -11.18 13.53 9.80
CA LEU A 143 -11.75 12.38 10.50
C LEU A 143 -10.87 11.14 10.40
N LEU A 144 -10.31 10.87 9.21
CA LEU A 144 -9.39 9.74 8.99
C LEU A 144 -8.09 9.91 9.77
N ARG A 145 -7.50 11.11 9.81
CA ARG A 145 -6.30 11.39 10.62
C ARG A 145 -6.56 11.14 12.10
N ARG A 146 -7.66 11.67 12.65
CA ARG A 146 -8.05 11.44 14.05
C ARG A 146 -8.25 9.96 14.35
N ALA A 147 -8.88 9.20 13.44
CA ALA A 147 -9.03 7.76 13.61
C ALA A 147 -7.69 7.02 13.64
N ALA A 148 -6.72 7.44 12.79
CA ALA A 148 -5.38 6.88 12.78
C ALA A 148 -4.59 7.19 14.05
N GLU A 149 -4.74 8.40 14.62
CA GLU A 149 -4.13 8.78 15.90
C GLU A 149 -4.68 7.93 17.05
N ASN A 150 -6.00 7.80 17.17
CA ASN A 150 -6.62 6.94 18.16
C ASN A 150 -6.11 5.49 18.13
N LEU A 151 -5.89 4.95 16.92
CA LEU A 151 -5.36 3.59 16.76
C LEU A 151 -3.89 3.49 17.16
N ARG A 152 -3.08 4.53 16.98
CA ARG A 152 -1.68 4.55 17.44
C ARG A 152 -1.58 4.59 18.97
N GLU A 153 -2.45 5.39 19.61
CA GLU A 153 -2.50 5.51 21.08
C GLU A 153 -3.05 4.25 21.74
N ALA A 154 -3.90 3.50 21.06
CA ALA A 154 -4.46 2.25 21.55
C ALA A 154 -3.54 1.04 21.35
N ALA A 155 -2.42 1.18 20.65
CA ALA A 155 -1.43 0.11 20.48
C ALA A 155 -0.66 -0.08 21.80
N PRO A 156 -0.52 -1.34 22.30
CA PRO A 156 0.18 -1.63 23.55
C PRO A 156 1.69 -1.39 23.46
#